data_585b5200763e5676c664cd10a06d7b86
#
_entry.id   585b5200763e5676c664cd10a06d7b86
#
_cell.length_a   1.000
_cell.length_b   1.000
_cell.length_c   1.000
_cell.angle_alpha   90.00
_cell.angle_beta   90.00
_cell.angle_gamma   90.00
#
_symmetry.space_group_name_H-M   'P 1'
#
loop_
_entity.id
_entity.type
_entity.pdbx_description
1 polymer ?
#
loop_
_entity_poly.entity_id
_entity_poly.type
_entity_poly.pdbx_seq_one_letter_code
_entity_poly.pdbx_strand_id
1 'polypeptide(L)'
;IQKVFPGVKALDNARLTVRRGTVHALMGENGAGKSTLMKCLFGVYAKDGGKIFVDGKEVDFKSSKEALENGVAMVHQELNQALKRSVTDNMWLGRFLTVSKYLPFTSEKKMQAETKRIFYDLKIDVNPKTIMSTMSVSQRQMVEIAKAVSYNSKIIVFDEPTSSLTEEEVEHLFRIINMLRDRGCGIIYISHKMEEILRISDDVTIMRDGKWIATKRANELTMNEIIRLMVGRELTNRYPEKHSKPSGVLLKVDNLSSEYANLHGVSFKADRGEILGVAGLDGSGRTELLENLFGMATRRGGTIALDG
;
A
#
# COMPACT_ATOMS: atom_id res chain seq x y z
N ILE A 1 -17.74 6.68 13.35
CA ILE A 1 -16.54 7.30 13.97
C ILE A 1 -16.44 8.73 13.50
N GLN A 2 -16.06 9.62 14.43
CA GLN A 2 -15.78 11.04 14.17
C GLN A 2 -14.35 11.36 14.58
N LYS A 3 -13.67 12.20 13.78
CA LYS A 3 -12.33 12.71 14.09
C LYS A 3 -12.16 14.11 13.53
N VAL A 4 -11.76 15.04 14.39
CA VAL A 4 -11.52 16.43 14.05
C VAL A 4 -10.05 16.77 14.33
N PHE A 5 -9.41 17.44 13.39
CA PHE A 5 -8.11 18.09 13.57
C PHE A 5 -8.31 19.60 13.48
N PRO A 6 -7.38 20.43 13.96
CA PRO A 6 -7.50 21.88 13.82
C PRO A 6 -7.79 22.27 12.37
N GLY A 7 -8.94 22.88 12.13
CA GLY A 7 -9.40 23.34 10.81
C GLY A 7 -9.98 22.27 9.87
N VAL A 8 -9.97 20.97 10.24
CA VAL A 8 -10.46 19.90 9.36
C VAL A 8 -11.22 18.82 10.11
N LYS A 9 -12.45 18.52 9.66
CA LYS A 9 -13.20 17.34 10.11
C LYS A 9 -12.81 16.15 9.24
N ALA A 10 -11.80 15.40 9.66
CA ALA A 10 -11.23 14.30 8.88
C ALA A 10 -12.12 13.06 8.80
N LEU A 11 -12.97 12.82 9.82
CA LEU A 11 -14.01 11.79 9.80
C LEU A 11 -15.32 12.38 10.32
N ASP A 12 -16.37 12.23 9.51
CA ASP A 12 -17.73 12.65 9.83
C ASP A 12 -18.69 11.49 9.63
N ASN A 13 -19.00 10.79 10.71
CA ASN A 13 -19.87 9.61 10.69
C ASN A 13 -19.35 8.47 9.78
N ALA A 14 -18.02 8.25 9.75
CA ALA A 14 -17.42 7.13 9.04
C ALA A 14 -17.87 5.79 9.65
N ARG A 15 -18.21 4.83 8.79
CA ARG A 15 -18.71 3.49 9.17
C ARG A 15 -18.00 2.42 8.39
N LEU A 16 -17.70 1.31 9.07
CA LEU A 16 -17.16 0.11 8.45
C LEU A 16 -17.63 -1.10 9.27
N THR A 17 -18.12 -2.14 8.61
CA THR A 17 -18.49 -3.40 9.25
C THR A 17 -17.83 -4.54 8.52
N VAL A 18 -16.92 -5.23 9.19
CA VAL A 18 -16.17 -6.36 8.65
C VAL A 18 -16.69 -7.64 9.28
N ARG A 19 -17.04 -8.62 8.45
CA ARG A 19 -17.50 -9.93 8.90
C ARG A 19 -16.32 -10.89 9.01
N ARG A 20 -16.44 -11.87 9.90
CA ARG A 20 -15.44 -12.94 9.99
C ARG A 20 -15.42 -13.74 8.67
N GLY A 21 -14.21 -14.12 8.26
CA GLY A 21 -14.04 -14.91 7.03
C GLY A 21 -14.46 -14.19 5.76
N THR A 22 -14.33 -12.85 5.73
CA THR A 22 -14.60 -12.04 4.53
C THR A 22 -13.49 -11.05 4.27
N VAL A 23 -13.34 -10.67 3.01
CA VAL A 23 -12.51 -9.55 2.58
C VAL A 23 -13.41 -8.34 2.35
N HIS A 24 -13.21 -7.31 3.13
CA HIS A 24 -13.94 -6.05 3.04
C HIS A 24 -13.04 -4.96 2.47
N ALA A 25 -13.31 -4.51 1.27
CA ALA A 25 -12.58 -3.39 0.69
C ALA A 25 -13.01 -2.05 1.27
N LEU A 26 -12.04 -1.18 1.50
CA LEU A 26 -12.27 0.21 1.88
C LEU A 26 -11.71 1.13 0.79
N MET A 27 -12.60 1.79 0.06
CA MET A 27 -12.28 2.64 -1.08
C MET A 27 -12.63 4.11 -0.83
N GLY A 28 -11.99 4.98 -1.59
CA GLY A 28 -12.19 6.43 -1.57
C GLY A 28 -10.97 7.13 -2.17
N GLU A 29 -11.14 8.37 -2.58
CA GLU A 29 -10.04 9.20 -3.08
C GLU A 29 -8.98 9.47 -1.99
N ASN A 30 -7.83 10.01 -2.40
CA ASN A 30 -6.85 10.51 -1.44
C ASN A 30 -7.49 11.63 -0.61
N GLY A 31 -7.30 11.57 0.71
CA GLY A 31 -7.98 12.48 1.64
C GLY A 31 -9.39 12.05 2.05
N ALA A 32 -9.98 10.99 1.52
CA ALA A 32 -11.30 10.50 1.91
C ALA A 32 -11.43 10.02 3.37
N GLY A 33 -10.34 9.98 4.13
CA GLY A 33 -10.32 9.61 5.54
C GLY A 33 -9.99 8.15 5.83
N LYS A 34 -9.68 7.31 4.83
CA LYS A 34 -9.37 5.87 5.01
C LYS A 34 -8.28 5.62 6.04
N SER A 35 -7.11 6.23 5.85
CA SER A 35 -5.97 6.06 6.77
C SER A 35 -6.26 6.65 8.16
N THR A 36 -7.05 7.73 8.25
CA THR A 36 -7.48 8.29 9.53
C THR A 36 -8.41 7.32 10.27
N LEU A 37 -9.34 6.67 9.57
CA LEU A 37 -10.21 5.65 10.16
C LEU A 37 -9.39 4.46 10.68
N MET A 38 -8.40 3.99 9.91
CA MET A 38 -7.51 2.92 10.37
C MET A 38 -6.67 3.36 11.57
N LYS A 39 -6.11 4.57 11.57
CA LYS A 39 -5.36 5.09 12.73
C LYS A 39 -6.22 5.22 14.00
N CYS A 40 -7.52 5.50 13.86
CA CYS A 40 -8.46 5.44 14.98
C CYS A 40 -8.70 3.99 15.44
N LEU A 41 -8.84 3.03 14.51
CA LEU A 41 -8.97 1.61 14.85
C LEU A 41 -7.76 1.09 15.64
N PHE A 42 -6.55 1.53 15.24
CA PHE A 42 -5.29 1.12 15.89
C PHE A 42 -4.92 1.92 17.13
N GLY A 43 -5.75 2.86 17.59
CA GLY A 43 -5.46 3.69 18.76
C GLY A 43 -4.26 4.63 18.57
N VAL A 44 -3.84 4.89 17.32
CA VAL A 44 -2.85 5.93 16.99
C VAL A 44 -3.47 7.32 17.14
N TYR A 45 -4.72 7.45 16.75
CA TYR A 45 -5.52 8.64 16.98
C TYR A 45 -6.70 8.32 17.91
N ALA A 46 -6.86 9.09 18.96
CA ALA A 46 -8.09 9.07 19.74
C ALA A 46 -9.25 9.54 18.86
N LYS A 47 -10.35 8.78 18.82
CA LYS A 47 -11.59 9.22 18.17
C LYS A 47 -12.27 10.32 19.02
N ASP A 48 -12.93 11.26 18.37
CA ASP A 48 -13.69 12.32 19.06
C ASP A 48 -15.16 11.93 19.25
N GLY A 49 -15.63 10.89 18.55
CA GLY A 49 -16.97 10.35 18.70
C GLY A 49 -17.16 9.01 18.01
N GLY A 50 -18.25 8.32 18.38
CA GLY A 50 -18.58 7.01 17.85
C GLY A 50 -17.95 5.86 18.64
N LYS A 51 -18.20 4.62 18.21
CA LYS A 51 -17.82 3.40 18.90
C LYS A 51 -17.18 2.41 17.94
N ILE A 52 -16.21 1.64 18.46
CA ILE A 52 -15.56 0.53 17.75
C ILE A 52 -15.92 -0.76 18.51
N PHE A 53 -16.29 -1.78 17.77
CA PHE A 53 -16.59 -3.09 18.33
C PHE A 53 -15.70 -4.16 17.65
N VAL A 54 -15.11 -5.03 18.45
CA VAL A 54 -14.39 -6.23 17.99
C VAL A 54 -15.03 -7.43 18.66
N ASP A 55 -15.51 -8.39 17.87
CA ASP A 55 -16.28 -9.56 18.36
C ASP A 55 -17.46 -9.16 19.28
N GLY A 56 -18.17 -8.08 18.95
CA GLY A 56 -19.32 -7.60 19.72
C GLY A 56 -18.94 -6.86 21.01
N LYS A 57 -17.68 -6.75 21.38
CA LYS A 57 -17.21 -5.99 22.53
C LYS A 57 -16.78 -4.61 22.11
N GLU A 58 -17.26 -3.58 22.82
CA GLU A 58 -16.80 -2.21 22.61
C GLU A 58 -15.32 -2.10 23.03
N VAL A 59 -14.50 -1.52 22.16
CA VAL A 59 -13.06 -1.32 22.36
C VAL A 59 -12.68 0.14 22.11
N ASP A 60 -11.62 0.58 22.77
CA ASP A 60 -11.06 1.92 22.61
C ASP A 60 -9.55 1.83 22.86
N PHE A 61 -8.85 1.30 21.86
CA PHE A 61 -7.41 1.09 21.95
C PHE A 61 -6.65 2.40 22.12
N LYS A 62 -5.69 2.43 23.03
CA LYS A 62 -4.84 3.60 23.30
C LYS A 62 -3.49 3.52 22.61
N SER A 63 -3.19 2.40 21.97
CA SER A 63 -1.95 2.17 21.23
C SER A 63 -2.10 1.05 20.21
N SER A 64 -1.23 1.06 19.19
CA SER A 64 -1.15 -0.03 18.21
C SER A 64 -0.78 -1.37 18.86
N LYS A 65 -0.02 -1.34 19.96
CA LYS A 65 0.30 -2.54 20.73
C LYS A 65 -0.96 -3.18 21.34
N GLU A 66 -1.81 -2.37 21.94
CA GLU A 66 -3.08 -2.82 22.51
C GLU A 66 -4.02 -3.39 21.44
N ALA A 67 -4.13 -2.71 20.27
CA ALA A 67 -4.88 -3.22 19.14
C ALA A 67 -4.38 -4.61 18.69
N LEU A 68 -3.06 -4.77 18.60
CA LEU A 68 -2.41 -6.00 18.19
C LEU A 68 -2.66 -7.14 19.20
N GLU A 69 -2.54 -6.85 20.50
CA GLU A 69 -2.83 -7.80 21.60
C GLU A 69 -4.31 -8.24 21.60
N ASN A 70 -5.21 -7.41 21.09
CA ASN A 70 -6.63 -7.72 20.91
C ASN A 70 -6.98 -8.34 19.54
N GLY A 71 -5.97 -8.69 18.76
CA GLY A 71 -6.12 -9.42 17.51
C GLY A 71 -6.41 -8.56 16.27
N VAL A 72 -5.98 -7.30 16.27
CA VAL A 72 -6.05 -6.42 15.10
C VAL A 72 -4.63 -6.12 14.63
N ALA A 73 -4.25 -6.63 13.45
CA ALA A 73 -2.94 -6.40 12.83
C ALA A 73 -3.07 -5.54 11.57
N MET A 74 -1.95 -4.95 11.14
CA MET A 74 -1.88 -4.13 9.93
C MET A 74 -0.59 -4.40 9.17
N VAL A 75 -0.73 -4.52 7.86
CA VAL A 75 0.34 -4.41 6.88
C VAL A 75 0.30 -2.98 6.35
N HIS A 76 1.34 -2.21 6.66
CA HIS A 76 1.42 -0.81 6.29
C HIS A 76 1.90 -0.63 4.85
N GLN A 77 1.50 0.46 4.22
CA GLN A 77 1.98 0.88 2.91
C GLN A 77 3.49 1.18 2.94
N GLU A 78 3.97 1.85 3.99
CA GLU A 78 5.39 2.15 4.18
C GLU A 78 6.09 1.03 4.96
N LEU A 79 7.21 0.56 4.43
CA LEU A 79 8.03 -0.48 5.05
C LEU A 79 8.94 0.11 6.13
N ASN A 80 8.44 0.16 7.37
CA ASN A 80 9.18 0.64 8.55
C ASN A 80 10.02 -0.48 9.18
N GLN A 81 10.98 -1.02 8.44
CA GLN A 81 11.79 -2.17 8.82
C GLN A 81 13.19 -1.77 9.28
N ALA A 82 13.75 -2.53 10.21
CA ALA A 82 15.13 -2.39 10.64
C ALA A 82 16.07 -2.98 9.58
N LEU A 83 16.46 -2.18 8.58
CA LEU A 83 17.18 -2.63 7.38
C LEU A 83 18.51 -3.32 7.68
N LYS A 84 19.22 -2.92 8.74
CA LYS A 84 20.51 -3.51 9.17
C LYS A 84 20.37 -4.77 10.02
N ARG A 85 19.14 -5.28 10.20
CA ARG A 85 18.84 -6.47 10.98
C ARG A 85 18.35 -7.60 10.07
N SER A 86 18.39 -8.82 10.61
CA SER A 86 17.91 -9.99 9.90
C SER A 86 16.39 -10.00 9.73
N VAL A 87 15.90 -10.81 8.81
CA VAL A 87 14.47 -11.13 8.66
C VAL A 87 13.89 -11.62 9.99
N THR A 88 14.60 -12.55 10.66
CA THR A 88 14.17 -13.05 11.99
C THR A 88 14.01 -11.92 13.00
N ASP A 89 14.98 -11.00 13.10
CA ASP A 89 14.88 -9.88 14.03
C ASP A 89 13.66 -9.00 13.73
N ASN A 90 13.39 -8.72 12.45
CA ASN A 90 12.23 -7.92 12.04
C ASN A 90 10.89 -8.63 12.31
N MET A 91 10.82 -9.95 12.11
CA MET A 91 9.64 -10.76 12.41
C MET A 91 9.27 -10.72 13.89
N TRP A 92 10.27 -10.72 14.76
CA TRP A 92 10.09 -10.85 16.21
C TRP A 92 10.37 -9.57 17.00
N LEU A 93 10.57 -8.46 16.35
CA LEU A 93 10.80 -7.16 16.98
C LEU A 93 9.66 -6.82 17.96
N GLY A 94 10.02 -6.55 19.22
CA GLY A 94 9.06 -6.23 20.29
C GLY A 94 8.37 -7.45 20.92
N ARG A 95 8.63 -8.69 20.45
CA ARG A 95 8.05 -9.94 20.97
C ARG A 95 9.01 -11.12 20.91
N PHE A 96 10.27 -10.89 21.26
CA PHE A 96 11.31 -11.91 21.20
C PHE A 96 10.93 -13.18 21.95
N LEU A 97 11.16 -14.34 21.30
CA LEU A 97 10.93 -15.63 21.96
C LEU A 97 12.08 -15.93 22.92
N THR A 98 11.74 -16.37 24.13
CA THR A 98 12.71 -16.71 25.18
C THR A 98 13.03 -18.19 25.20
N VAL A 99 14.17 -18.56 25.80
CA VAL A 99 14.60 -19.93 25.96
C VAL A 99 13.56 -20.72 26.77
N SER A 100 13.08 -20.15 27.85
CA SER A 100 11.98 -20.68 28.65
C SER A 100 11.23 -19.55 29.35
N LYS A 101 10.06 -19.86 29.94
CA LYS A 101 9.29 -18.91 30.76
C LYS A 101 10.06 -18.37 31.97
N TYR A 102 11.00 -19.16 32.48
CA TYR A 102 11.79 -18.83 33.66
C TYR A 102 13.15 -18.20 33.33
N LEU A 103 13.61 -18.31 32.08
CA LEU A 103 14.88 -17.76 31.60
C LEU A 103 14.59 -16.69 30.52
N PRO A 104 14.63 -15.40 30.86
CA PRO A 104 14.25 -14.32 29.96
C PRO A 104 15.28 -14.03 28.85
N PHE A 105 16.22 -14.93 28.61
CA PHE A 105 17.16 -14.83 27.51
C PHE A 105 16.46 -15.12 26.18
N THR A 106 16.67 -14.26 25.19
CA THR A 106 16.14 -14.45 23.84
C THR A 106 16.73 -15.70 23.17
N SER A 107 15.88 -16.45 22.48
CA SER A 107 16.29 -17.65 21.74
C SER A 107 16.21 -17.41 20.23
N GLU A 108 17.34 -17.03 19.66
CA GLU A 108 17.45 -16.84 18.20
C GLU A 108 17.07 -18.14 17.45
N LYS A 109 17.50 -19.29 17.95
CA LYS A 109 17.18 -20.60 17.34
C LYS A 109 15.66 -20.85 17.26
N LYS A 110 14.91 -20.52 18.33
CA LYS A 110 13.44 -20.65 18.33
C LYS A 110 12.80 -19.68 17.36
N MET A 111 13.24 -18.42 17.34
CA MET A 111 12.74 -17.40 16.43
C MET A 111 13.00 -17.79 14.96
N GLN A 112 14.19 -18.27 14.63
CA GLN A 112 14.50 -18.75 13.27
C GLN A 112 13.66 -19.97 12.89
N ALA A 113 13.47 -20.93 13.77
CA ALA A 113 12.65 -22.11 13.49
C ALA A 113 11.20 -21.73 13.23
N GLU A 114 10.63 -20.84 14.06
CA GLU A 114 9.26 -20.38 13.90
C GLU A 114 9.08 -19.51 12.65
N THR A 115 10.06 -18.66 12.33
CA THR A 115 10.05 -17.90 11.07
C THR A 115 10.06 -18.82 9.86
N LYS A 116 10.89 -19.88 9.88
CA LYS A 116 10.91 -20.89 8.81
C LYS A 116 9.56 -21.57 8.66
N ARG A 117 8.90 -21.94 9.77
CA ARG A 117 7.58 -22.56 9.75
C ARG A 117 6.55 -21.64 9.09
N ILE A 118 6.49 -20.37 9.51
CA ILE A 118 5.57 -19.39 8.96
C ILE A 118 5.83 -19.21 7.46
N PHE A 119 7.08 -19.08 7.04
CA PHE A 119 7.44 -18.91 5.64
C PHE A 119 7.08 -20.14 4.80
N TYR A 120 7.28 -21.34 5.33
CA TYR A 120 6.85 -22.58 4.71
C TYR A 120 5.33 -22.61 4.49
N ASP A 121 4.55 -22.28 5.53
CA ASP A 121 3.09 -22.25 5.47
C ASP A 121 2.59 -21.21 4.46
N LEU A 122 3.27 -20.08 4.34
CA LEU A 122 2.95 -19.01 3.40
C LEU A 122 3.61 -19.16 2.03
N LYS A 123 4.42 -20.20 1.80
CA LYS A 123 5.22 -20.43 0.58
C LYS A 123 6.11 -19.25 0.22
N ILE A 124 6.73 -18.61 1.21
CA ILE A 124 7.70 -17.53 1.05
C ILE A 124 9.10 -18.12 1.02
N ASP A 125 9.79 -17.96 -0.11
CA ASP A 125 11.17 -18.44 -0.29
C ASP A 125 12.16 -17.33 0.10
N VAL A 126 12.35 -17.15 1.41
CA VAL A 126 13.28 -16.19 1.99
C VAL A 126 14.03 -16.84 3.16
N ASN A 127 15.35 -16.70 3.19
CA ASN A 127 16.15 -17.20 4.32
C ASN A 127 15.96 -16.27 5.54
N PRO A 128 15.52 -16.78 6.70
CA PRO A 128 15.34 -16.00 7.93
C PRO A 128 16.57 -15.23 8.41
N LYS A 129 17.77 -15.64 8.01
CA LYS A 129 19.03 -14.97 8.37
C LYS A 129 19.41 -13.83 7.44
N THR A 130 18.73 -13.68 6.31
CA THR A 130 19.02 -12.61 5.34
C THR A 130 18.87 -11.24 6.01
N ILE A 131 19.79 -10.33 5.71
CA ILE A 131 19.72 -8.92 6.16
C ILE A 131 18.72 -8.18 5.29
N MET A 132 17.80 -7.44 5.89
CA MET A 132 16.70 -6.78 5.17
C MET A 132 17.18 -5.81 4.07
N SER A 133 18.31 -5.12 4.27
CA SER A 133 18.86 -4.18 3.27
C SER A 133 19.32 -4.83 1.96
N THR A 134 19.58 -6.14 1.95
CA THR A 134 20.00 -6.88 0.74
C THR A 134 18.82 -7.42 -0.07
N MET A 135 17.60 -7.23 0.42
CA MET A 135 16.38 -7.76 -0.20
C MET A 135 15.71 -6.72 -1.09
N SER A 136 15.03 -7.19 -2.13
CA SER A 136 14.15 -6.36 -2.95
C SER A 136 13.00 -5.77 -2.13
N VAL A 137 12.36 -4.71 -2.63
CA VAL A 137 11.20 -4.10 -1.96
C VAL A 137 10.07 -5.10 -1.84
N SER A 138 9.80 -5.89 -2.88
CA SER A 138 8.77 -6.92 -2.88
C SER A 138 9.04 -8.04 -1.86
N GLN A 139 10.27 -8.53 -1.77
CA GLN A 139 10.64 -9.50 -0.74
C GLN A 139 10.43 -8.96 0.67
N ARG A 140 10.79 -7.70 0.90
CA ARG A 140 10.55 -7.01 2.19
C ARG A 140 9.06 -6.87 2.50
N GLN A 141 8.24 -6.61 1.48
CA GLN A 141 6.78 -6.59 1.60
C GLN A 141 6.22 -7.95 2.03
N MET A 142 6.71 -9.05 1.43
CA MET A 142 6.31 -10.41 1.81
C MET A 142 6.69 -10.75 3.25
N VAL A 143 7.84 -10.27 3.75
CA VAL A 143 8.21 -10.42 5.15
C VAL A 143 7.26 -9.66 6.09
N GLU A 144 6.82 -8.46 5.72
CA GLU A 144 5.86 -7.67 6.51
C GLU A 144 4.49 -8.36 6.57
N ILE A 145 4.04 -8.93 5.46
CA ILE A 145 2.83 -9.76 5.40
C ILE A 145 2.96 -10.97 6.32
N ALA A 146 4.07 -11.71 6.24
CA ALA A 146 4.33 -12.86 7.10
C ALA A 146 4.36 -12.47 8.59
N LYS A 147 4.92 -11.32 8.92
CA LYS A 147 4.92 -10.76 10.27
C LYS A 147 3.50 -10.50 10.75
N ALA A 148 2.65 -9.85 9.94
CA ALA A 148 1.25 -9.61 10.30
C ALA A 148 0.48 -10.92 10.51
N VAL A 149 0.67 -11.91 9.64
CA VAL A 149 0.07 -13.25 9.79
C VAL A 149 0.53 -13.96 11.07
N SER A 150 1.79 -13.78 11.46
CA SER A 150 2.38 -14.44 12.63
C SER A 150 1.76 -14.01 13.98
N TYR A 151 0.98 -12.95 14.01
CA TYR A 151 0.21 -12.54 15.20
C TYR A 151 -1.07 -13.36 15.40
N ASN A 152 -1.46 -14.20 14.43
CA ASN A 152 -2.71 -14.97 14.46
C ASN A 152 -3.93 -14.08 14.76
N SER A 153 -3.96 -12.94 14.10
CA SER A 153 -4.95 -11.89 14.33
C SER A 153 -6.33 -12.26 13.81
N LYS A 154 -7.37 -11.75 14.46
CA LYS A 154 -8.77 -11.89 14.06
C LYS A 154 -9.13 -10.99 12.88
N ILE A 155 -8.45 -9.82 12.82
CA ILE A 155 -8.63 -8.80 11.80
C ILE A 155 -7.24 -8.41 11.28
N ILE A 156 -7.06 -8.40 9.98
CA ILE A 156 -5.84 -7.91 9.34
C ILE A 156 -6.21 -6.82 8.34
N VAL A 157 -5.58 -5.66 8.48
CA VAL A 157 -5.68 -4.56 7.53
C VAL A 157 -4.51 -4.63 6.56
N PHE A 158 -4.79 -4.64 5.27
CA PHE A 158 -3.82 -4.49 4.20
C PHE A 158 -3.99 -3.11 3.58
N ASP A 159 -3.00 -2.23 3.78
CA ASP A 159 -3.02 -0.85 3.26
C ASP A 159 -2.09 -0.77 2.04
N GLU A 160 -2.68 -0.74 0.85
CA GLU A 160 -2.01 -0.74 -0.46
C GLU A 160 -0.89 -1.78 -0.61
N PRO A 161 -1.14 -3.06 -0.30
CA PRO A 161 -0.08 -4.08 -0.17
C PRO A 161 0.58 -4.45 -1.50
N THR A 162 0.01 -4.06 -2.63
CA THR A 162 0.45 -4.43 -3.99
C THR A 162 1.23 -3.34 -4.72
N SER A 163 1.52 -2.22 -4.06
CA SER A 163 2.17 -1.05 -4.68
C SER A 163 3.56 -1.35 -5.24
N SER A 164 4.26 -2.33 -4.68
CA SER A 164 5.63 -2.73 -5.06
C SER A 164 5.75 -4.19 -5.49
N LEU A 165 4.63 -4.86 -5.76
CA LEU A 165 4.59 -6.27 -6.13
C LEU A 165 4.43 -6.44 -7.65
N THR A 166 5.08 -7.47 -8.20
CA THR A 166 4.82 -7.98 -9.55
C THR A 166 3.46 -8.70 -9.60
N GLU A 167 2.93 -8.96 -10.78
CA GLU A 167 1.67 -9.69 -10.94
C GLU A 167 1.71 -11.08 -10.28
N GLU A 168 2.81 -11.82 -10.39
CA GLU A 168 2.97 -13.14 -9.75
C GLU A 168 2.94 -13.03 -8.21
N GLU A 169 3.55 -11.98 -7.66
CA GLU A 169 3.55 -11.72 -6.22
C GLU A 169 2.18 -11.26 -5.73
N VAL A 170 1.41 -10.52 -6.53
CA VAL A 170 0.01 -10.18 -6.25
C VAL A 170 -0.84 -11.45 -6.18
N GLU A 171 -0.67 -12.39 -7.13
CA GLU A 171 -1.34 -13.68 -7.08
C GLU A 171 -0.98 -14.47 -5.81
N HIS A 172 0.28 -14.41 -5.42
CA HIS A 172 0.72 -15.05 -4.18
C HIS A 172 0.08 -14.40 -2.95
N LEU A 173 0.05 -13.06 -2.88
CA LEU A 173 -0.64 -12.32 -1.81
C LEU A 173 -2.12 -12.71 -1.75
N PHE A 174 -2.82 -12.79 -2.88
CA PHE A 174 -4.23 -13.16 -2.92
C PHE A 174 -4.48 -14.60 -2.41
N ARG A 175 -3.56 -15.53 -2.68
CA ARG A 175 -3.62 -16.87 -2.06
C ARG A 175 -3.49 -16.81 -0.53
N ILE A 176 -2.58 -15.96 -0.01
CA ILE A 176 -2.42 -15.75 1.45
C ILE A 176 -3.70 -15.14 2.03
N ILE A 177 -4.26 -14.11 1.41
CA ILE A 177 -5.49 -13.47 1.84
C ILE A 177 -6.66 -14.47 1.89
N ASN A 178 -6.84 -15.27 0.85
CA ASN A 178 -7.87 -16.30 0.81
C ASN A 178 -7.68 -17.35 1.91
N MET A 179 -6.46 -17.81 2.13
CA MET A 179 -6.13 -18.72 3.23
C MET A 179 -6.50 -18.14 4.61
N LEU A 180 -6.23 -16.86 4.83
CA LEU A 180 -6.58 -16.16 6.08
C LEU A 180 -8.09 -16.02 6.23
N ARG A 181 -8.78 -15.64 5.16
CA ARG A 181 -10.24 -15.58 5.09
C ARG A 181 -10.87 -16.94 5.45
N ASP A 182 -10.38 -18.03 4.86
CA ASP A 182 -10.87 -19.37 5.09
C ASP A 182 -10.63 -19.87 6.52
N ARG A 183 -9.61 -19.31 7.20
CA ARG A 183 -9.38 -19.51 8.65
C ARG A 183 -10.26 -18.63 9.54
N GLY A 184 -11.20 -17.87 8.97
CA GLY A 184 -12.14 -17.02 9.69
C GLY A 184 -11.61 -15.63 10.04
N CYS A 185 -10.45 -15.22 9.52
CA CYS A 185 -9.93 -13.86 9.69
C CYS A 185 -10.80 -12.86 8.90
N GLY A 186 -11.19 -11.75 9.53
CA GLY A 186 -11.79 -10.61 8.85
C GLY A 186 -10.68 -9.75 8.23
N ILE A 187 -10.80 -9.44 6.95
CA ILE A 187 -9.77 -8.71 6.22
C ILE A 187 -10.30 -7.37 5.77
N ILE A 188 -9.56 -6.30 6.05
CA ILE A 188 -9.78 -4.97 5.49
C ILE A 188 -8.73 -4.78 4.41
N TYR A 189 -9.16 -4.59 3.17
CA TYR A 189 -8.28 -4.41 2.03
C TYR A 189 -8.42 -3.00 1.45
N ILE A 190 -7.38 -2.20 1.53
CA ILE A 190 -7.34 -0.84 1.03
C ILE A 190 -6.47 -0.84 -0.23
N SER A 191 -7.05 -0.46 -1.35
CA SER A 191 -6.35 -0.30 -2.63
C SER A 191 -7.06 0.75 -3.48
N HIS A 192 -6.32 1.40 -4.36
CA HIS A 192 -6.86 2.25 -5.40
C HIS A 192 -7.01 1.49 -6.74
N LYS A 193 -6.55 0.25 -6.83
CA LYS A 193 -6.67 -0.62 -7.99
C LYS A 193 -8.02 -1.33 -7.98
N MET A 194 -8.97 -0.82 -8.73
CA MET A 194 -10.36 -1.29 -8.73
C MET A 194 -10.50 -2.76 -9.16
N GLU A 195 -9.64 -3.21 -10.08
CA GLU A 195 -9.63 -4.60 -10.54
C GLU A 195 -9.28 -5.57 -9.40
N GLU A 196 -8.29 -5.22 -8.57
CA GLU A 196 -7.95 -5.99 -7.38
C GLU A 196 -9.13 -6.08 -6.41
N ILE A 197 -9.78 -4.93 -6.16
CA ILE A 197 -10.94 -4.84 -5.26
C ILE A 197 -12.07 -5.75 -5.72
N LEU A 198 -12.47 -5.64 -6.99
CA LEU A 198 -13.55 -6.45 -7.55
C LEU A 198 -13.24 -7.94 -7.56
N ARG A 199 -11.96 -8.29 -7.62
CA ARG A 199 -11.49 -9.67 -7.67
C ARG A 199 -11.42 -10.35 -6.30
N ILE A 200 -10.97 -9.62 -5.26
CA ILE A 200 -10.65 -10.26 -3.97
C ILE A 200 -11.73 -10.03 -2.90
N SER A 201 -12.56 -9.00 -3.05
CA SER A 201 -13.44 -8.55 -1.97
C SER A 201 -14.84 -9.18 -2.03
N ASP A 202 -15.41 -9.39 -0.85
CA ASP A 202 -16.82 -9.77 -0.68
C ASP A 202 -17.71 -8.53 -0.60
N ASP A 203 -17.28 -7.53 0.16
CA ASP A 203 -17.99 -6.26 0.36
C ASP A 203 -17.05 -5.07 0.07
N VAL A 204 -17.62 -3.97 -0.37
CA VAL A 204 -16.90 -2.74 -0.64
C VAL A 204 -17.59 -1.58 0.09
N THR A 205 -16.86 -0.91 0.96
CA THR A 205 -17.28 0.37 1.57
C THR A 205 -16.57 1.51 0.85
N ILE A 206 -17.34 2.50 0.46
CA ILE A 206 -16.85 3.71 -0.20
C ILE A 206 -16.96 4.88 0.76
N MET A 207 -15.84 5.59 0.92
CA MET A 207 -15.72 6.82 1.69
C MET A 207 -15.42 8.01 0.78
N ARG A 208 -15.95 9.18 1.13
CA ARG A 208 -15.65 10.45 0.48
C ARG A 208 -15.76 11.58 1.50
N ASP A 209 -14.78 12.48 1.52
CA ASP A 209 -14.73 13.67 2.40
C ASP A 209 -14.95 13.31 3.88
N GLY A 210 -14.31 12.24 4.35
CA GLY A 210 -14.44 11.75 5.73
C GLY A 210 -15.75 11.04 6.06
N LYS A 211 -16.66 10.85 5.09
CA LYS A 211 -17.98 10.27 5.29
C LYS A 211 -18.08 8.88 4.68
N TRP A 212 -18.90 8.05 5.30
CA TRP A 212 -19.41 6.84 4.67
C TRP A 212 -20.43 7.20 3.59
N ILE A 213 -20.24 6.69 2.38
CA ILE A 213 -21.14 6.92 1.24
C ILE A 213 -22.03 5.72 1.02
N ALA A 214 -21.43 4.54 0.87
CA ALA A 214 -22.15 3.31 0.63
C ALA A 214 -21.33 2.09 1.05
N THR A 215 -22.01 0.99 1.33
CA THR A 215 -21.44 -0.36 1.40
C THR A 215 -22.28 -1.28 0.51
N LYS A 216 -21.64 -1.96 -0.41
CA LYS A 216 -22.28 -2.87 -1.37
C LYS A 216 -21.49 -4.19 -1.48
N ARG A 217 -22.12 -5.24 -2.00
CA ARG A 217 -21.44 -6.46 -2.40
C ARG A 217 -20.53 -6.18 -3.59
N ALA A 218 -19.33 -6.76 -3.61
CA ALA A 218 -18.40 -6.55 -4.72
C ALA A 218 -18.95 -7.04 -6.06
N ASN A 219 -19.69 -8.15 -6.06
CA ASN A 219 -20.32 -8.71 -7.26
C ASN A 219 -21.52 -7.90 -7.81
N GLU A 220 -22.01 -6.93 -7.06
CA GLU A 220 -23.07 -6.01 -7.48
C GLU A 220 -22.52 -4.68 -8.00
N LEU A 221 -21.19 -4.49 -7.96
CA LEU A 221 -20.52 -3.26 -8.32
C LEU A 221 -19.83 -3.37 -9.68
N THR A 222 -19.99 -2.34 -10.48
CA THR A 222 -19.17 -2.10 -11.66
C THR A 222 -18.10 -1.04 -11.36
N MET A 223 -17.02 -1.02 -12.15
CA MET A 223 -15.97 0.00 -12.04
C MET A 223 -16.55 1.42 -12.13
N ASN A 224 -17.49 1.65 -13.04
CA ASN A 224 -18.13 2.97 -13.22
C ASN A 224 -18.96 3.38 -12.00
N GLU A 225 -19.65 2.44 -11.35
CA GLU A 225 -20.40 2.74 -10.11
C GLU A 225 -19.46 3.07 -8.94
N ILE A 226 -18.35 2.35 -8.81
CA ILE A 226 -17.33 2.67 -7.80
C ILE A 226 -16.82 4.08 -8.01
N ILE A 227 -16.43 4.43 -9.24
CA ILE A 227 -15.94 5.78 -9.58
C ILE A 227 -17.01 6.83 -9.26
N ARG A 228 -18.25 6.62 -9.67
CA ARG A 228 -19.36 7.54 -9.40
C ARG A 228 -19.56 7.77 -7.91
N LEU A 229 -19.52 6.72 -7.11
CA LEU A 229 -19.67 6.82 -5.65
C LEU A 229 -18.49 7.52 -4.98
N MET A 230 -17.26 7.30 -5.48
CA MET A 230 -16.05 7.95 -4.97
C MET A 230 -16.01 9.44 -5.30
N VAL A 231 -16.26 9.80 -6.56
CA VAL A 231 -16.16 11.18 -7.06
C VAL A 231 -17.43 12.01 -6.78
N GLY A 232 -18.58 11.35 -6.71
CA GLY A 232 -19.89 11.96 -6.43
C GLY A 232 -20.57 12.60 -7.63
N ARG A 233 -20.00 12.45 -8.83
CA ARG A 233 -20.58 12.88 -10.11
C ARG A 233 -20.29 11.84 -11.18
N GLU A 234 -21.10 11.79 -12.21
CA GLU A 234 -20.79 11.00 -13.39
C GLU A 234 -19.57 11.58 -14.09
N LEU A 235 -18.60 10.74 -14.38
CA LEU A 235 -17.49 11.13 -15.24
C LEU A 235 -17.95 11.03 -16.70
N THR A 236 -18.59 12.09 -17.18
CA THR A 236 -19.05 12.20 -18.58
C THR A 236 -17.87 12.30 -19.55
N ASN A 237 -16.75 12.91 -19.11
CA ASN A 237 -15.51 12.99 -19.90
C ASN A 237 -14.32 12.55 -19.05
N ARG A 238 -13.84 11.34 -19.29
CA ARG A 238 -12.66 10.78 -18.61
C ARG A 238 -11.37 11.54 -18.95
N TYR A 239 -11.35 12.13 -20.13
CA TYR A 239 -10.24 12.94 -20.63
C TYR A 239 -10.79 14.30 -21.04
N PRO A 240 -10.21 15.42 -20.56
CA PRO A 240 -10.60 16.74 -21.02
C PRO A 240 -10.32 16.89 -22.52
N GLU A 241 -11.16 17.66 -23.20
CA GLU A 241 -10.91 17.98 -24.59
C GLU A 241 -9.59 18.74 -24.75
N LYS A 242 -8.82 18.34 -25.75
CA LYS A 242 -7.53 18.96 -26.05
C LYS A 242 -7.72 20.28 -26.79
N HIS A 243 -7.58 21.38 -26.09
CA HIS A 243 -7.69 22.74 -26.67
C HIS A 243 -6.32 23.36 -27.02
N SER A 244 -5.22 22.72 -26.66
CA SER A 244 -3.88 23.23 -26.96
C SER A 244 -3.57 23.17 -28.46
N LYS A 245 -3.00 24.24 -28.96
CA LYS A 245 -2.43 24.31 -30.33
C LYS A 245 -0.92 24.41 -30.20
N PRO A 246 -0.19 23.31 -30.35
CA PRO A 246 1.26 23.34 -30.28
C PRO A 246 1.84 24.28 -31.32
N SER A 247 2.85 25.07 -30.96
CA SER A 247 3.47 26.04 -31.84
C SER A 247 4.96 26.16 -31.63
N GLY A 248 5.74 25.59 -32.53
CA GLY A 248 7.20 25.68 -32.54
C GLY A 248 7.86 24.88 -31.41
N VAL A 249 9.05 24.35 -31.64
CA VAL A 249 9.82 23.54 -30.72
C VAL A 249 10.29 24.38 -29.54
N LEU A 250 9.91 24.01 -28.33
CA LEU A 250 10.36 24.65 -27.11
C LEU A 250 11.57 23.88 -26.50
N LEU A 251 11.49 22.56 -26.47
CA LEU A 251 12.56 21.70 -25.97
C LEU A 251 12.99 20.74 -27.08
N LYS A 252 14.27 20.70 -27.36
CA LYS A 252 14.89 19.73 -28.26
C LYS A 252 15.97 18.96 -27.51
N VAL A 253 15.86 17.64 -27.54
CA VAL A 253 16.85 16.71 -26.98
C VAL A 253 17.37 15.87 -28.13
N ASP A 254 18.69 15.84 -28.28
CA ASP A 254 19.39 15.10 -29.33
C ASP A 254 20.43 14.18 -28.71
N ASN A 255 20.30 12.87 -28.98
CA ASN A 255 21.27 11.82 -28.65
C ASN A 255 21.72 11.80 -27.18
N LEU A 256 20.78 12.11 -26.26
CA LEU A 256 21.07 12.21 -24.83
C LEU A 256 21.44 10.84 -24.25
N SER A 257 22.58 10.78 -23.58
CA SER A 257 23.07 9.56 -22.88
C SER A 257 23.57 9.93 -21.50
N SER A 258 23.33 9.05 -20.49
CA SER A 258 23.79 9.22 -19.13
C SER A 258 25.05 8.40 -18.84
N GLU A 259 25.90 8.86 -17.92
CA GLU A 259 27.12 8.17 -17.53
C GLU A 259 26.86 6.95 -16.64
N TYR A 260 25.84 7.01 -15.79
CA TYR A 260 25.56 6.04 -14.72
C TYR A 260 24.21 5.33 -14.83
N ALA A 261 23.48 5.53 -15.93
CA ALA A 261 22.14 4.99 -16.09
C ALA A 261 21.92 4.38 -17.49
N ASN A 262 20.89 3.53 -17.60
CA ASN A 262 20.47 2.91 -18.87
C ASN A 262 19.79 3.91 -19.81
N LEU A 263 20.46 5.04 -20.09
CA LEU A 263 19.99 6.06 -21.01
C LEU A 263 20.95 6.17 -22.18
N HIS A 264 20.54 5.70 -23.36
CA HIS A 264 21.38 5.60 -24.54
C HIS A 264 20.75 6.25 -25.75
N GLY A 265 21.28 7.41 -26.18
CA GLY A 265 20.93 8.04 -27.44
C GLY A 265 19.49 8.51 -27.56
N VAL A 266 18.85 8.95 -26.49
CA VAL A 266 17.45 9.38 -26.51
C VAL A 266 17.30 10.76 -27.20
N SER A 267 16.42 10.83 -28.19
CA SER A 267 16.11 12.06 -28.91
C SER A 267 14.60 12.29 -28.97
N PHE A 268 14.16 13.49 -28.68
CA PHE A 268 12.76 13.91 -28.82
C PHE A 268 12.63 15.45 -28.87
N LYS A 269 11.43 15.90 -29.16
CA LYS A 269 11.06 17.32 -29.14
C LYS A 269 9.78 17.51 -28.37
N ALA A 270 9.63 18.65 -27.73
CA ALA A 270 8.37 19.11 -27.15
C ALA A 270 8.08 20.54 -27.65
N ASP A 271 6.89 20.74 -28.15
CA ASP A 271 6.46 22.03 -28.69
C ASP A 271 5.86 22.89 -27.56
N ARG A 272 5.83 24.22 -27.80
CA ARG A 272 5.11 25.14 -26.89
C ARG A 272 3.63 24.79 -26.84
N GLY A 273 3.08 24.70 -25.61
CA GLY A 273 1.69 24.34 -25.38
C GLY A 273 1.37 22.85 -25.63
N GLU A 274 2.38 22.02 -25.84
CA GLU A 274 2.24 20.58 -25.95
C GLU A 274 2.30 19.90 -24.57
N ILE A 275 1.51 18.82 -24.40
CA ILE A 275 1.67 17.85 -23.32
C ILE A 275 2.32 16.62 -23.95
N LEU A 276 3.63 16.46 -23.71
CA LEU A 276 4.39 15.30 -24.17
C LEU A 276 4.35 14.19 -23.13
N GLY A 277 3.83 13.02 -23.49
CA GLY A 277 3.82 11.84 -22.64
C GLY A 277 5.10 11.02 -22.79
N VAL A 278 5.78 10.71 -21.67
CA VAL A 278 6.91 9.79 -21.63
C VAL A 278 6.45 8.49 -20.98
N ALA A 279 6.39 7.41 -21.74
CA ALA A 279 5.93 6.10 -21.28
C ALA A 279 7.04 5.05 -21.33
N GLY A 280 6.94 4.03 -20.49
CA GLY A 280 7.88 2.91 -20.43
C GLY A 280 7.68 2.08 -19.18
N LEU A 281 8.19 0.84 -19.18
CA LEU A 281 8.18 -0.04 -18.02
C LEU A 281 9.12 0.48 -16.91
N ASP A 282 9.02 -0.10 -15.74
CA ASP A 282 9.96 0.18 -14.66
C ASP A 282 11.38 -0.20 -15.08
N GLY A 283 12.37 0.64 -14.74
CA GLY A 283 13.74 0.47 -15.19
C GLY A 283 14.02 0.86 -16.65
N SER A 284 13.04 1.42 -17.39
CA SER A 284 13.24 1.85 -18.79
C SER A 284 14.02 3.15 -18.98
N GLY A 285 14.50 3.77 -17.91
CA GLY A 285 15.29 5.00 -17.97
C GLY A 285 14.47 6.30 -17.94
N ARG A 286 13.15 6.26 -17.65
CA ARG A 286 12.29 7.47 -17.59
C ARG A 286 12.74 8.46 -16.52
N THR A 287 13.01 7.96 -15.32
CA THR A 287 13.49 8.79 -14.19
C THR A 287 14.83 9.42 -14.53
N GLU A 288 15.75 8.62 -15.04
CA GLU A 288 17.08 9.04 -15.46
C GLU A 288 17.03 10.08 -16.59
N LEU A 289 16.09 9.95 -17.53
CA LEU A 289 15.83 10.94 -18.56
C LEU A 289 15.45 12.28 -17.93
N LEU A 290 14.49 12.29 -17.01
CA LEU A 290 14.03 13.51 -16.35
C LEU A 290 15.11 14.13 -15.46
N GLU A 291 15.89 13.33 -14.74
CA GLU A 291 17.02 13.79 -13.91
C GLU A 291 18.10 14.45 -14.76
N ASN A 292 18.41 13.89 -15.95
CA ASN A 292 19.35 14.50 -16.89
C ASN A 292 18.81 15.83 -17.47
N LEU A 293 17.53 15.89 -17.80
CA LEU A 293 16.88 17.12 -18.28
C LEU A 293 16.87 18.21 -17.24
N PHE A 294 16.67 17.84 -15.97
CA PHE A 294 16.63 18.77 -14.83
C PHE A 294 18.02 19.15 -14.32
N GLY A 295 19.10 18.51 -14.84
CA GLY A 295 20.48 18.77 -14.43
C GLY A 295 20.86 18.15 -13.10
N MET A 296 20.10 17.16 -12.60
CA MET A 296 20.41 16.40 -11.39
C MET A 296 21.39 15.26 -11.65
N ALA A 297 21.47 14.77 -12.88
CA ALA A 297 22.40 13.71 -13.29
C ALA A 297 23.38 14.22 -14.36
N THR A 298 24.60 13.65 -14.34
CA THR A 298 25.65 13.99 -15.33
C THR A 298 25.36 13.26 -16.64
N ARG A 299 25.27 14.02 -17.73
CA ARG A 299 25.17 13.48 -19.08
C ARG A 299 26.52 13.09 -19.63
N ARG A 300 26.58 11.97 -20.34
CA ARG A 300 27.79 11.51 -21.05
C ARG A 300 27.89 12.09 -22.45
N GLY A 301 26.75 12.40 -23.06
CA GLY A 301 26.69 12.94 -24.42
C GLY A 301 25.30 13.42 -24.78
N GLY A 302 25.19 14.03 -25.95
CA GLY A 302 23.96 14.61 -26.45
C GLY A 302 23.81 16.10 -26.09
N THR A 303 22.79 16.73 -26.68
CA THR A 303 22.47 18.13 -26.48
C THR A 303 21.04 18.31 -26.01
N ILE A 304 20.84 19.32 -25.16
CA ILE A 304 19.52 19.77 -24.73
C ILE A 304 19.47 21.26 -25.06
N ALA A 305 18.52 21.64 -25.90
CA ALA A 305 18.25 23.02 -26.26
C ALA A 305 16.84 23.40 -25.79
N LEU A 306 16.75 24.54 -25.11
CA LEU A 306 15.50 25.13 -24.68
C LEU A 306 15.38 26.49 -25.33
N ASP A 307 14.28 26.64 -26.09
CA ASP A 307 13.95 27.90 -26.79
C ASP A 307 14.96 28.30 -27.90
N GLY A 308 15.60 27.33 -28.53
CA GLY A 308 16.57 27.49 -29.64
C GLY A 308 17.99 27.24 -29.21
#